data_e520dcafaab057ede1bf063e7c1d6a55
#
_entry.id   e520dcafaab057ede1bf063e7c1d6a55
#
_cell.length_a   1.000
_cell.length_b   1.000
_cell.length_c   1.000
_cell.angle_alpha   90.00
_cell.angle_beta   90.00
_cell.angle_gamma   90.00
#
_symmetry.space_group_name_H-M   'P 1'
#
loop_
_entity.id
_entity.type
_entity.pdbx_description
1 polymer ?
#
loop_
_entity_poly.entity_id
_entity_poly.type
_entity_poly.pdbx_seq_one_letter_code
_entity_poly.pdbx_strand_id
1 'polypeptide(L)'
;MENPWGENDFVFRSGTAEDAAACVSLWVAACVARDGEAVDGVAERARLKFDNSECWIVAEDAVAGLVGFVLATKPGSGLASDPPDSPVIGLLAVAPGAQGRGLGGVLLTGATAALAGHGHERSVLHVLADHHGAVHLYEKNGWRPLGEPYPHSLLGRPSQTYVLDLDLPGVR
;
A
#
# COMPACT_ATOMS: atom_id res chain seq x y z
N MET A 1 0.54 13.18 24.79
CA MET A 1 1.37 12.76 23.64
C MET A 1 0.68 13.23 22.37
N GLU A 2 1.33 14.11 21.64
CA GLU A 2 0.76 14.59 20.40
C GLU A 2 0.63 13.42 19.42
N ASN A 3 -0.54 13.30 18.81
CA ASN A 3 -0.77 12.32 17.77
C ASN A 3 -0.03 12.80 16.51
N PRO A 4 1.04 12.12 16.06
CA PRO A 4 1.79 12.55 14.88
C PRO A 4 0.96 12.52 13.60
N TRP A 5 -0.25 11.98 13.67
CA TRP A 5 -1.13 11.76 12.52
C TRP A 5 -2.25 12.81 12.40
N GLY A 6 -2.23 13.88 13.24
CA GLY A 6 -3.23 14.93 13.24
C GLY A 6 -4.51 14.59 14.02
N GLU A 7 -5.47 15.50 14.00
CA GLU A 7 -6.73 15.38 14.74
C GLU A 7 -7.75 14.43 14.07
N ASN A 8 -7.30 13.31 13.54
CA ASN A 8 -8.20 12.30 13.01
C ASN A 8 -8.50 11.27 14.09
N ASP A 9 -9.77 10.89 14.22
CA ASP A 9 -10.24 9.88 15.17
C ASP A 9 -9.84 8.46 14.81
N PHE A 10 -8.75 8.30 14.04
CA PHE A 10 -8.22 7.01 13.63
C PHE A 10 -7.08 6.57 14.53
N VAL A 11 -7.08 5.28 14.85
CA VAL A 11 -5.97 4.63 15.57
C VAL A 11 -5.19 3.78 14.58
N PHE A 12 -3.87 3.96 14.58
CA PHE A 12 -2.96 3.20 13.72
C PHE A 12 -2.21 2.19 14.57
N ARG A 13 -2.11 0.97 14.09
CA ARG A 13 -1.37 -0.10 14.76
C ARG A 13 -0.82 -1.09 13.74
N SER A 14 0.11 -1.94 14.18
CA SER A 14 0.56 -3.06 13.35
C SER A 14 -0.58 -4.03 13.12
N GLY A 15 -0.68 -4.56 11.89
CA GLY A 15 -1.61 -5.63 11.58
C GLY A 15 -1.18 -6.96 12.17
N THR A 16 -2.14 -7.80 12.47
CA THR A 16 -1.93 -9.17 12.96
C THR A 16 -2.66 -10.16 12.05
N ALA A 17 -2.36 -11.46 12.20
CA ALA A 17 -3.00 -12.51 11.41
C ALA A 17 -4.54 -12.44 11.47
N GLU A 18 -5.10 -11.98 12.58
CA GLU A 18 -6.55 -11.81 12.75
C GLU A 18 -7.13 -10.70 11.85
N ASP A 19 -6.31 -9.76 11.40
CA ASP A 19 -6.74 -8.66 10.55
C ASP A 19 -6.76 -9.02 9.06
N ALA A 20 -6.13 -10.11 8.66
CA ALA A 20 -5.92 -10.45 7.25
C ALA A 20 -7.24 -10.54 6.47
N ALA A 21 -8.25 -11.23 7.01
CA ALA A 21 -9.53 -11.37 6.32
C ALA A 21 -10.24 -10.03 6.10
N ALA A 22 -10.23 -9.15 7.11
CA ALA A 22 -10.82 -7.82 6.99
C ALA A 22 -10.06 -6.94 5.99
N CYS A 23 -8.72 -7.03 5.96
CA CYS A 23 -7.90 -6.32 4.99
C CYS A 23 -8.17 -6.81 3.56
N VAL A 24 -8.28 -8.11 3.35
CA VAL A 24 -8.60 -8.67 2.03
C VAL A 24 -9.98 -8.20 1.58
N SER A 25 -10.99 -8.22 2.47
CA SER A 25 -12.33 -7.72 2.15
C SER A 25 -12.30 -6.24 1.76
N LEU A 26 -11.52 -5.44 2.48
CA LEU A 26 -11.36 -4.01 2.17
C LEU A 26 -10.68 -3.80 0.81
N TRP A 27 -9.67 -4.62 0.51
CA TRP A 27 -8.98 -4.57 -0.78
C TRP A 27 -9.94 -4.90 -1.94
N VAL A 28 -10.74 -5.96 -1.80
CA VAL A 28 -11.75 -6.33 -2.80
C VAL A 28 -12.75 -5.20 -2.98
N ALA A 29 -13.24 -4.61 -1.89
CA ALA A 29 -14.16 -3.46 -1.96
C ALA A 29 -13.54 -2.26 -2.69
N ALA A 30 -12.24 -2.02 -2.48
CA ALA A 30 -11.51 -0.95 -3.20
C ALA A 30 -11.42 -1.24 -4.70
N CYS A 31 -11.21 -2.49 -5.09
CA CYS A 31 -11.21 -2.89 -6.50
C CYS A 31 -12.59 -2.70 -7.13
N VAL A 32 -13.65 -3.06 -6.42
CA VAL A 32 -15.05 -2.84 -6.88
C VAL A 32 -15.33 -1.35 -7.02
N ALA A 33 -14.91 -0.53 -6.06
CA ALA A 33 -15.10 0.92 -6.13
C ALA A 33 -14.37 1.56 -7.31
N ARG A 34 -13.17 1.03 -7.64
CA ARG A 34 -12.37 1.52 -8.77
C ARG A 34 -12.95 1.11 -10.14
N ASP A 35 -13.33 -0.17 -10.29
CA ASP A 35 -13.62 -0.78 -11.59
C ASP A 35 -15.09 -1.21 -11.76
N GLY A 36 -15.93 -1.08 -10.73
CA GLY A 36 -17.32 -1.56 -10.73
C GLY A 36 -17.45 -3.03 -10.35
N GLU A 37 -16.38 -3.80 -10.47
CA GLU A 37 -16.34 -5.22 -10.11
C GLU A 37 -14.91 -5.62 -9.71
N ALA A 38 -14.79 -6.71 -8.96
CA ALA A 38 -13.50 -7.35 -8.72
C ALA A 38 -13.46 -8.65 -9.53
N VAL A 39 -12.40 -8.83 -10.35
CA VAL A 39 -12.24 -10.04 -11.15
C VAL A 39 -11.91 -11.24 -10.26
N ASP A 40 -12.19 -12.44 -10.74
CA ASP A 40 -11.85 -13.68 -10.05
C ASP A 40 -10.35 -13.74 -9.75
N GLY A 41 -9.99 -14.17 -8.54
CA GLY A 41 -8.60 -14.29 -8.11
C GLY A 41 -8.03 -13.09 -7.35
N VAL A 42 -8.73 -11.94 -7.34
CA VAL A 42 -8.25 -10.74 -6.63
C VAL A 42 -8.07 -11.02 -5.13
N ALA A 43 -9.08 -11.61 -4.48
CA ALA A 43 -9.03 -11.90 -3.05
C ALA A 43 -7.90 -12.88 -2.71
N GLU A 44 -7.74 -13.94 -3.49
CA GLU A 44 -6.71 -14.96 -3.28
C GLU A 44 -5.31 -14.39 -3.44
N ARG A 45 -5.09 -13.59 -4.46
CA ARG A 45 -3.79 -12.93 -4.68
C ARG A 45 -3.43 -11.98 -3.54
N ALA A 46 -4.41 -11.20 -3.07
CA ALA A 46 -4.21 -10.30 -1.95
C ALA A 46 -3.88 -11.08 -0.67
N ARG A 47 -4.63 -12.15 -0.39
CA ARG A 47 -4.43 -12.97 0.81
C ARG A 47 -3.00 -13.54 0.88
N LEU A 48 -2.47 -14.02 -0.23
CA LEU A 48 -1.13 -14.60 -0.28
C LEU A 48 -0.02 -13.59 0.06
N LYS A 49 -0.23 -12.31 -0.20
CA LYS A 49 0.76 -11.28 0.11
C LYS A 49 1.04 -11.14 1.59
N PHE A 50 0.05 -11.43 2.44
CA PHE A 50 0.21 -11.33 3.90
C PHE A 50 1.21 -12.34 4.45
N ASP A 51 1.47 -13.45 3.75
CA ASP A 51 2.48 -14.43 4.13
C ASP A 51 3.91 -13.91 3.95
N ASN A 52 4.10 -12.84 3.20
CA ASN A 52 5.39 -12.19 2.92
C ASN A 52 5.48 -10.79 3.52
N SER A 53 4.77 -10.51 4.59
CA SER A 53 4.74 -9.19 5.21
C SER A 53 6.11 -8.73 5.69
N GLU A 54 6.52 -7.55 5.25
CA GLU A 54 7.67 -6.81 5.76
C GLU A 54 7.22 -5.70 6.72
N CYS A 55 6.11 -5.04 6.39
CA CYS A 55 5.50 -4.01 7.20
C CYS A 55 3.99 -4.03 6.94
N TRP A 56 3.20 -3.95 7.99
CA TRP A 56 1.76 -3.99 7.89
C TRP A 56 1.14 -3.07 8.94
N ILE A 57 0.42 -2.04 8.49
CA ILE A 57 -0.22 -1.05 9.35
C ILE A 57 -1.70 -1.03 9.01
N VAL A 58 -2.53 -1.07 10.05
CA VAL A 58 -3.98 -0.92 9.93
C VAL A 58 -4.44 0.36 10.61
N ALA A 59 -5.50 0.95 10.05
CA ALA A 59 -6.18 2.11 10.61
C ALA A 59 -7.57 1.71 11.06
N GLU A 60 -7.93 2.05 12.27
CA GLU A 60 -9.24 1.76 12.86
C GLU A 60 -9.97 3.04 13.24
N ASP A 61 -11.27 3.03 12.97
CA ASP A 61 -12.23 4.01 13.47
C ASP A 61 -12.96 3.38 14.66
N ALA A 62 -13.26 4.16 15.70
CA ALA A 62 -13.88 3.66 16.91
C ALA A 62 -15.28 3.04 16.67
N VAL A 63 -15.97 3.47 15.62
CA VAL A 63 -17.33 3.02 15.28
C VAL A 63 -17.31 2.02 14.13
N ALA A 64 -16.58 2.35 13.05
CA ALA A 64 -16.60 1.58 11.82
C ALA A 64 -15.61 0.39 11.81
N GLY A 65 -14.69 0.33 12.78
CA GLY A 65 -13.65 -0.69 12.81
C GLY A 65 -12.52 -0.41 11.84
N LEU A 66 -12.01 -1.44 11.17
CA LEU A 66 -10.89 -1.30 10.23
C LEU A 66 -11.34 -0.53 8.98
N VAL A 67 -10.72 0.62 8.73
CA VAL A 67 -11.08 1.54 7.63
C VAL A 67 -9.96 1.75 6.62
N GLY A 68 -8.78 1.21 6.88
CA GLY A 68 -7.68 1.32 5.95
C GLY A 68 -6.52 0.43 6.36
N PHE A 69 -5.66 0.13 5.40
CA PHE A 69 -4.42 -0.58 5.70
C PHE A 69 -3.39 -0.38 4.60
N VAL A 70 -2.15 -0.65 4.93
CA VAL A 70 -1.03 -0.75 3.99
C VAL A 70 -0.23 -2.00 4.33
N LEU A 71 0.13 -2.76 3.30
CA LEU A 71 1.00 -3.94 3.42
C LEU A 71 2.18 -3.78 2.50
N ALA A 72 3.38 -3.79 3.08
CA ALA A 72 4.62 -3.92 2.33
C ALA A 72 5.10 -5.37 2.44
N THR A 73 5.55 -5.92 1.33
CA THR A 73 6.06 -7.28 1.25
C THR A 73 7.58 -7.28 1.07
N LYS A 74 8.21 -8.40 1.39
CA LYS A 74 9.66 -8.56 1.41
C LYS A 74 10.29 -8.33 0.03
N PRO A 75 11.56 -7.88 -0.02
CA PRO A 75 12.30 -7.82 -1.28
C PRO A 75 12.26 -9.16 -2.02
N GLY A 76 12.11 -9.09 -3.34
CA GLY A 76 11.99 -10.29 -4.19
C GLY A 76 10.57 -10.83 -4.34
N SER A 77 9.59 -10.25 -3.65
CA SER A 77 8.19 -10.69 -3.71
C SER A 77 7.39 -10.06 -4.86
N GLY A 78 7.95 -9.07 -5.54
CA GLY A 78 7.28 -8.37 -6.63
C GLY A 78 7.60 -8.94 -8.00
N LEU A 79 7.84 -8.05 -8.96
CA LEU A 79 8.19 -8.44 -10.32
C LEU A 79 9.68 -8.80 -10.43
N ALA A 80 10.01 -9.68 -11.38
CA ALA A 80 11.40 -10.03 -11.65
C ALA A 80 12.26 -8.82 -12.06
N SER A 81 11.62 -7.78 -12.62
CA SER A 81 12.28 -6.53 -13.01
C SER A 81 12.48 -5.55 -11.87
N ASP A 82 11.90 -5.80 -10.69
CA ASP A 82 12.08 -4.94 -9.53
C ASP A 82 13.52 -5.03 -9.01
N PRO A 83 14.06 -3.92 -8.43
CA PRO A 83 15.34 -4.02 -7.72
C PRO A 83 15.28 -5.12 -6.66
N PRO A 84 16.26 -6.04 -6.61
CA PRO A 84 16.16 -7.26 -5.80
C PRO A 84 16.19 -7.02 -4.29
N ASP A 85 16.66 -5.86 -3.85
CA ASP A 85 16.77 -5.48 -2.45
C ASP A 85 15.64 -4.55 -1.98
N SER A 86 14.67 -4.25 -2.84
CA SER A 86 13.60 -3.29 -2.55
C SER A 86 12.32 -4.00 -2.10
N PRO A 87 11.83 -3.74 -0.87
CA PRO A 87 10.49 -4.19 -0.47
C PRO A 87 9.43 -3.52 -1.34
N VAL A 88 8.27 -4.14 -1.41
CA VAL A 88 7.16 -3.74 -2.28
C VAL A 88 5.99 -3.25 -1.44
N ILE A 89 5.48 -2.04 -1.72
CA ILE A 89 4.17 -1.65 -1.21
C ILE A 89 3.14 -2.44 -2.02
N GLY A 90 2.70 -3.55 -1.47
CA GLY A 90 1.89 -4.53 -2.20
C GLY A 90 0.39 -4.27 -2.19
N LEU A 91 -0.12 -3.71 -1.10
CA LEU A 91 -1.53 -3.38 -0.94
C LEU A 91 -1.68 -2.07 -0.16
N LEU A 92 -2.57 -1.21 -0.61
CA LEU A 92 -2.95 0.02 0.09
C LEU A 92 -4.42 0.27 -0.22
N ALA A 93 -5.27 0.29 0.79
CA ALA A 93 -6.70 0.53 0.60
C ALA A 93 -7.28 1.33 1.76
N VAL A 94 -8.26 2.18 1.43
CA VAL A 94 -9.03 2.97 2.38
C VAL A 94 -10.51 2.76 2.07
N ALA A 95 -11.32 2.52 3.11
CA ALA A 95 -12.76 2.35 2.96
C ALA A 95 -13.37 3.59 2.32
N PRO A 96 -14.38 3.44 1.43
CA PRO A 96 -14.99 4.59 0.75
C PRO A 96 -15.48 5.67 1.71
N GLY A 97 -16.06 5.31 2.85
CA GLY A 97 -16.52 6.26 3.86
C GLY A 97 -15.42 7.02 4.59
N ALA A 98 -14.18 6.54 4.53
CA ALA A 98 -13.02 7.17 5.17
C ALA A 98 -12.12 7.91 4.17
N GLN A 99 -12.45 7.89 2.88
CA GLN A 99 -11.68 8.60 1.86
C GLN A 99 -11.86 10.12 1.97
N GLY A 100 -10.91 10.86 1.43
CA GLY A 100 -10.94 12.32 1.46
C GLY A 100 -10.41 12.96 2.75
N ARG A 101 -9.87 12.14 3.67
CA ARG A 101 -9.29 12.62 4.95
C ARG A 101 -7.77 12.47 5.01
N GLY A 102 -7.12 12.15 3.89
CA GLY A 102 -5.66 11.97 3.82
C GLY A 102 -5.15 10.66 4.39
N LEU A 103 -6.03 9.69 4.70
CA LEU A 103 -5.68 8.44 5.34
C LEU A 103 -4.71 7.60 4.50
N GLY A 104 -4.90 7.56 3.18
CA GLY A 104 -3.99 6.85 2.27
C GLY A 104 -2.56 7.37 2.34
N GLY A 105 -2.38 8.69 2.38
CA GLY A 105 -1.07 9.32 2.53
C GLY A 105 -0.42 9.02 3.87
N VAL A 106 -1.19 9.03 4.94
CA VAL A 106 -0.71 8.69 6.29
C VAL A 106 -0.24 7.25 6.35
N LEU A 107 -1.01 6.30 5.82
CA LEU A 107 -0.64 4.88 5.77
C LEU A 107 0.63 4.68 4.94
N LEU A 108 0.69 5.29 3.77
CA LEU A 108 1.85 5.19 2.87
C LEU A 108 3.11 5.73 3.55
N THR A 109 3.04 6.91 4.15
CA THR A 109 4.16 7.54 4.86
C THR A 109 4.59 6.69 6.06
N GLY A 110 3.63 6.13 6.80
CA GLY A 110 3.92 5.23 7.92
C GLY A 110 4.67 3.98 7.48
N ALA A 111 4.26 3.38 6.37
CA ALA A 111 4.93 2.20 5.82
C ALA A 111 6.35 2.52 5.36
N THR A 112 6.55 3.62 4.62
CA THR A 112 7.90 3.98 4.14
C THR A 112 8.82 4.34 5.29
N ALA A 113 8.33 5.00 6.34
CA ALA A 113 9.12 5.26 7.55
C ALA A 113 9.53 3.95 8.25
N ALA A 114 8.62 2.98 8.36
CA ALA A 114 8.93 1.67 8.95
C ALA A 114 9.97 0.92 8.12
N LEU A 115 9.85 0.93 6.79
CA LEU A 115 10.82 0.29 5.90
C LEU A 115 12.21 0.94 6.03
N ALA A 116 12.29 2.25 6.12
CA ALA A 116 13.55 2.95 6.38
C ALA A 116 14.13 2.53 7.74
N GLY A 117 13.29 2.42 8.76
CA GLY A 117 13.68 1.93 10.08
C GLY A 117 14.22 0.51 10.07
N HIS A 118 13.77 -0.33 9.14
CA HIS A 118 14.30 -1.68 8.92
C HIS A 118 15.60 -1.71 8.10
N GLY A 119 16.10 -0.54 7.65
CA GLY A 119 17.36 -0.43 6.91
C GLY A 119 17.23 -0.52 5.40
N HIS A 120 16.02 -0.52 4.85
CA HIS A 120 15.83 -0.53 3.40
C HIS A 120 16.12 0.85 2.80
N GLU A 121 16.84 0.86 1.68
CA GLU A 121 17.23 2.10 1.00
C GLU A 121 16.19 2.59 0.00
N ARG A 122 15.38 1.69 -0.53
CA ARG A 122 14.37 1.99 -1.55
C ARG A 122 13.18 1.07 -1.36
N SER A 123 12.02 1.54 -1.86
CA SER A 123 10.82 0.71 -1.99
C SER A 123 10.23 0.90 -3.38
N VAL A 124 9.53 -0.10 -3.88
CA VAL A 124 8.80 -0.05 -5.14
C VAL A 124 7.33 -0.33 -4.90
N LEU A 125 6.51 0.07 -5.86
CA LEU A 125 5.11 -0.31 -5.94
C LEU A 125 4.70 -0.43 -7.41
N HIS A 126 3.58 -1.10 -7.65
CA HIS A 126 3.02 -1.29 -8.98
C HIS A 126 1.59 -0.74 -8.98
N VAL A 127 1.27 0.12 -9.93
CA VAL A 127 -0.03 0.78 -9.98
C VAL A 127 -0.57 0.74 -11.40
N LEU A 128 -1.88 0.57 -11.55
CA LEU A 128 -2.54 0.72 -12.84
C LEU A 128 -2.35 2.16 -13.33
N ALA A 129 -1.86 2.32 -14.55
CA ALA A 129 -1.53 3.63 -15.11
C ALA A 129 -2.75 4.56 -15.24
N ASP A 130 -3.95 3.99 -15.38
CA ASP A 130 -5.21 4.72 -15.46
C ASP A 130 -5.88 4.98 -14.11
N HIS A 131 -5.28 4.51 -13.01
CA HIS A 131 -5.77 4.81 -11.66
C HIS A 131 -5.22 6.16 -11.20
N HIS A 132 -5.78 7.25 -11.75
CA HIS A 132 -5.26 8.60 -11.59
C HIS A 132 -5.17 9.08 -10.13
N GLY A 133 -6.12 8.69 -9.30
CA GLY A 133 -6.10 9.05 -7.88
C GLY A 133 -4.90 8.44 -7.14
N ALA A 134 -4.62 7.17 -7.40
CA ALA A 134 -3.47 6.48 -6.80
C ALA A 134 -2.15 7.05 -7.33
N VAL A 135 -2.05 7.24 -8.65
CA VAL A 135 -0.87 7.82 -9.27
C VAL A 135 -0.57 9.20 -8.67
N HIS A 136 -1.60 10.04 -8.53
CA HIS A 136 -1.45 11.36 -7.93
C HIS A 136 -0.95 11.27 -6.48
N LEU A 137 -1.50 10.34 -5.68
CA LEU A 137 -1.07 10.11 -4.30
C LEU A 137 0.42 9.76 -4.25
N TYR A 138 0.87 8.85 -5.10
CA TYR A 138 2.27 8.43 -5.11
C TYR A 138 3.20 9.55 -5.57
N GLU A 139 2.88 10.21 -6.67
CA GLU A 139 3.70 11.29 -7.21
C GLU A 139 3.84 12.46 -6.23
N LYS A 140 2.74 12.84 -5.56
CA LYS A 140 2.78 13.93 -4.58
C LYS A 140 3.60 13.54 -3.32
N ASN A 141 3.82 12.26 -3.06
CA ASN A 141 4.65 11.77 -1.95
C ASN A 141 6.08 11.41 -2.38
N GLY A 142 6.50 11.85 -3.57
CA GLY A 142 7.87 11.74 -4.03
C GLY A 142 8.21 10.49 -4.82
N TRP A 143 7.24 9.60 -5.07
CA TRP A 143 7.45 8.43 -5.89
C TRP A 143 7.60 8.81 -7.36
N ARG A 144 8.48 8.13 -8.08
CA ARG A 144 8.75 8.39 -9.49
C ARG A 144 8.66 7.10 -10.31
N PRO A 145 8.29 7.20 -11.60
CA PRO A 145 8.24 6.01 -12.47
C PRO A 145 9.60 5.34 -12.59
N LEU A 146 9.60 4.02 -12.62
CA LEU A 146 10.77 3.19 -12.86
C LEU A 146 10.47 2.24 -14.02
N GLY A 147 11.24 2.36 -15.12
CA GLY A 147 11.06 1.52 -16.30
C GLY A 147 9.85 1.87 -17.14
N GLU A 148 9.54 1.02 -18.09
CA GLU A 148 8.43 1.20 -19.02
C GLU A 148 7.13 0.58 -18.47
N PRO A 149 5.96 1.09 -18.92
CA PRO A 149 4.68 0.44 -18.60
C PRO A 149 4.63 -1.01 -19.12
N TYR A 150 3.85 -1.83 -18.42
CA TYR A 150 3.68 -3.25 -18.75
C TYR A 150 2.24 -3.68 -18.46
N PRO A 151 1.75 -4.77 -19.08
CA PRO A 151 0.39 -5.25 -18.81
C PRO A 151 0.31 -5.86 -17.41
N HIS A 152 -0.75 -5.51 -16.67
CA HIS A 152 -1.03 -6.12 -15.36
C HIS A 152 -1.29 -7.62 -15.54
N SER A 153 -0.67 -8.45 -14.71
CA SER A 153 -0.70 -9.91 -14.86
C SER A 153 -2.10 -10.53 -14.76
N LEU A 154 -3.02 -9.90 -14.03
CA LEU A 154 -4.38 -10.38 -13.87
C LEU A 154 -5.38 -9.61 -14.77
N LEU A 155 -5.22 -8.29 -14.84
CA LEU A 155 -6.21 -7.42 -15.51
C LEU A 155 -5.86 -7.11 -16.97
N GLY A 156 -4.60 -7.31 -17.38
CA GLY A 156 -4.12 -6.99 -18.72
C GLY A 156 -3.98 -5.50 -19.02
N ARG A 157 -4.43 -4.64 -18.13
CA ARG A 157 -4.39 -3.18 -18.30
C ARG A 157 -2.96 -2.66 -18.05
N PRO A 158 -2.57 -1.51 -18.64
CA PRO A 158 -1.25 -0.94 -18.42
C PRO A 158 -0.98 -0.65 -16.94
N SER A 159 0.18 -1.09 -16.48
CA SER A 159 0.69 -0.84 -15.14
C SER A 159 2.04 -0.14 -15.21
N GLN A 160 2.40 0.54 -14.13
CA GLN A 160 3.68 1.23 -14.01
C GLN A 160 4.29 0.92 -12.65
N THR A 161 5.58 0.63 -12.63
CA THR A 161 6.36 0.54 -11.41
C THR A 161 6.78 1.94 -10.99
N TYR A 162 6.64 2.25 -9.71
CA TYR A 162 7.15 3.47 -9.09
C TYR A 162 8.17 3.11 -8.02
N VAL A 163 9.13 3.99 -7.81
CA VAL A 163 10.20 3.80 -6.83
C VAL A 163 10.30 5.03 -5.94
N LEU A 164 10.64 4.80 -4.68
CA LEU A 164 10.95 5.84 -3.70
C LEU A 164 12.26 5.51 -3.01
N ASP A 165 13.17 6.49 -2.98
CA ASP A 165 14.35 6.42 -2.13
C ASP A 165 13.95 6.75 -0.69
N LEU A 166 14.34 5.90 0.26
CA LEU A 166 13.94 6.03 1.65
C LEU A 166 15.00 6.80 2.45
N ASP A 167 14.53 7.62 3.41
CA ASP A 167 15.41 8.33 4.33
C ASP A 167 15.84 7.37 5.44
N LEU A 168 17.09 6.91 5.38
CA LEU A 168 17.63 6.02 6.41
C LEU A 168 17.91 6.79 7.70
N PRO A 169 17.51 6.24 8.88
CA PRO A 169 17.82 6.86 10.15
C PRO A 169 19.33 7.08 10.33
N GLY A 170 19.71 8.31 10.72
CA GLY A 170 21.09 8.65 10.96
C GLY A 170 21.94 8.95 9.73
N VAL A 171 21.38 8.85 8.53
CA VAL A 171 22.03 9.23 7.27
C VAL A 171 21.44 10.54 6.76
N ARG A 172 22.24 11.57 6.70
CA ARG A 172 21.89 12.88 6.13
C ARG A 172 23.02 13.38 5.25
#